data_cf89eb8ce8bff237516aa0ea774b1523
#
_entry.id   cf89eb8ce8bff237516aa0ea774b1523
#
_cell.length_a   1.000
_cell.length_b   1.000
_cell.length_c   1.000
_cell.angle_alpha   90.00
_cell.angle_beta   90.00
_cell.angle_gamma   90.00
#
_symmetry.space_group_name_H-M   'P 1'
#
loop_
_entity.id
_entity.type
_entity.pdbx_description
1 polymer ?
#
loop_
_entity_poly.entity_id
_entity_poly.type
_entity_poly.pdbx_seq_one_letter_code
_entity_poly.pdbx_strand_id
1 'polypeptide(L)'
;MCAIHGFCWTDKKIMGEMLCKAHHRGPDGQGEWNDENISLGHNLLSITDTPSKSQQPWVHKDLVITYNGEIYNHLELRETLDYEFITDTDTETLAIGLERRGIKFLYELDGMFAIAVYNKVNKQLWLVRDTNGAKPLYYGELNGKLAFSSEVKSLLECGFERKVDKKAFGHFYKQGFVPGYLTLFKGISKLVPGEIIQYNTKDNTKFTSNMNRVIKDKGYGPSIIKIQKELNKAVEKTLMGKREIGLFLSGGIDSSAILYEMT
;
A
#
# COMPACT_ATOMS: atom_id res chain seq x y z
N MET A 1 -7.39 2.66 -8.97
CA MET A 1 -6.42 2.43 -7.86
C MET A 1 -5.32 1.54 -8.38
N CYS A 2 -4.05 1.85 -8.10
CA CYS A 2 -2.92 1.01 -8.48
C CYS A 2 -3.00 -0.41 -7.91
N ALA A 3 -2.15 -1.31 -8.41
CA ALA A 3 -1.89 -2.59 -7.78
C ALA A 3 -0.39 -2.85 -7.71
N ILE A 4 0.05 -3.46 -6.62
CA ILE A 4 1.42 -3.92 -6.41
C ILE A 4 1.48 -5.42 -6.34
N HIS A 5 2.57 -6.00 -6.84
CA HIS A 5 2.80 -7.43 -6.92
C HIS A 5 4.26 -7.75 -6.64
N GLY A 6 4.53 -8.93 -6.14
CA GLY A 6 5.89 -9.44 -6.04
C GLY A 6 5.97 -10.85 -5.45
N PHE A 7 7.10 -11.48 -5.71
CA PHE A 7 7.43 -12.78 -5.14
C PHE A 7 8.95 -12.96 -5.09
N CYS A 8 9.43 -13.66 -4.05
CA CYS A 8 10.86 -13.80 -3.74
C CYS A 8 11.53 -14.91 -4.57
N TRP A 9 11.33 -14.90 -5.88
CA TRP A 9 12.02 -15.66 -6.92
C TRP A 9 11.88 -14.93 -8.24
N THR A 10 12.39 -15.51 -9.34
CA THR A 10 12.31 -14.88 -10.66
C THR A 10 11.49 -15.75 -11.60
N ASP A 11 10.38 -15.19 -12.13
CA ASP A 11 9.54 -15.80 -13.16
C ASP A 11 8.74 -14.71 -13.90
N LYS A 12 9.17 -14.41 -15.13
CA LYS A 12 8.52 -13.38 -15.95
C LYS A 12 7.10 -13.73 -16.37
N LYS A 13 6.82 -15.03 -16.57
CA LYS A 13 5.49 -15.49 -16.98
C LYS A 13 4.48 -15.26 -15.86
N ILE A 14 4.83 -15.68 -14.64
CA ILE A 14 3.99 -15.45 -13.45
C ILE A 14 3.75 -13.96 -13.24
N MET A 15 4.78 -13.11 -13.35
CA MET A 15 4.61 -11.67 -13.21
C MET A 15 3.64 -11.10 -14.24
N GLY A 16 3.77 -11.48 -15.50
CA GLY A 16 2.84 -11.07 -16.57
C GLY A 16 1.40 -11.50 -16.30
N GLU A 17 1.18 -12.71 -15.78
CA GLU A 17 -0.15 -13.21 -15.39
C GLU A 17 -0.73 -12.40 -14.21
N MET A 18 0.07 -12.07 -13.18
CA MET A 18 -0.34 -11.24 -12.05
C MET A 18 -0.74 -9.83 -12.48
N LEU A 19 0.05 -9.20 -13.33
CA LEU A 19 -0.23 -7.88 -13.89
C LEU A 19 -1.52 -7.88 -14.74
N CYS A 20 -1.71 -8.90 -15.57
CA CYS A 20 -2.92 -9.07 -16.36
C CYS A 20 -4.17 -9.18 -15.48
N LYS A 21 -4.13 -9.97 -14.40
CA LYS A 21 -5.26 -10.14 -13.47
C LYS A 21 -5.66 -8.86 -12.75
N ALA A 22 -4.73 -7.93 -12.55
CA ALA A 22 -4.98 -6.67 -11.85
C ALA A 22 -5.08 -5.45 -12.78
N HIS A 23 -5.11 -5.63 -14.10
CA HIS A 23 -5.17 -4.54 -15.09
C HIS A 23 -6.31 -3.53 -14.81
N HIS A 24 -7.49 -4.01 -14.38
CA HIS A 24 -8.64 -3.17 -14.03
C HIS A 24 -8.35 -2.16 -12.90
N ARG A 25 -7.31 -2.38 -12.07
CA ARG A 25 -6.91 -1.45 -11.01
C ARG A 25 -6.03 -0.31 -11.53
N GLY A 26 -5.20 -0.60 -12.52
CA GLY A 26 -4.26 0.37 -13.07
C GLY A 26 -4.11 0.21 -14.57
N PRO A 27 -5.05 0.76 -15.36
CA PRO A 27 -5.05 0.62 -16.81
C PRO A 27 -4.09 1.58 -17.54
N ASP A 28 -3.53 2.58 -16.83
CA ASP A 28 -2.71 3.64 -17.43
C ASP A 28 -1.26 3.20 -17.70
N GLY A 29 -0.82 2.08 -17.10
CA GLY A 29 0.50 1.53 -17.32
C GLY A 29 0.80 0.28 -16.52
N GLN A 30 1.84 -0.41 -16.93
CA GLN A 30 2.38 -1.57 -16.22
C GLN A 30 3.90 -1.46 -16.17
N GLY A 31 4.50 -1.88 -15.07
CA GLY A 31 5.94 -1.98 -14.92
C GLY A 31 6.34 -3.22 -14.16
N GLU A 32 7.54 -3.72 -14.47
CA GLU A 32 8.15 -4.85 -13.78
C GLU A 32 9.63 -4.59 -13.54
N TRP A 33 10.15 -5.14 -12.46
CA TRP A 33 11.56 -5.16 -12.11
C TRP A 33 11.91 -6.47 -11.43
N ASN A 34 13.07 -7.03 -11.70
CA ASN A 34 13.55 -8.25 -11.05
C ASN A 34 15.08 -8.31 -10.93
N ASP A 35 15.56 -9.03 -9.92
CA ASP A 35 16.91 -9.58 -9.84
C ASP A 35 16.83 -11.09 -9.58
N GLU A 36 17.95 -11.74 -9.21
CA GLU A 36 17.98 -13.19 -8.92
C GLU A 36 17.14 -13.61 -7.70
N ASN A 37 16.75 -12.67 -6.82
CA ASN A 37 16.09 -12.94 -5.54
C ASN A 37 14.59 -12.62 -5.52
N ILE A 38 14.15 -11.67 -6.36
CA ILE A 38 12.79 -11.14 -6.29
C ILE A 38 12.30 -10.63 -7.65
N SER A 39 11.00 -10.73 -7.88
CA SER A 39 10.30 -10.03 -8.94
C SER A 39 9.28 -9.07 -8.33
N LEU A 40 9.22 -7.84 -8.84
CA LEU A 40 8.28 -6.79 -8.45
C LEU A 40 7.50 -6.31 -9.65
N GLY A 41 6.20 -6.05 -9.47
CA GLY A 41 5.30 -5.56 -10.53
C GLY A 41 4.35 -4.50 -10.03
N HIS A 42 3.90 -3.66 -10.96
CA HIS A 42 2.98 -2.56 -10.69
C HIS A 42 1.98 -2.35 -11.81
N ASN A 43 0.70 -2.15 -11.46
CA ASN A 43 -0.31 -1.63 -12.37
C ASN A 43 -0.62 -0.19 -11.96
N LEU A 44 -0.44 0.75 -12.88
CA LEU A 44 -0.53 2.19 -12.64
C LEU A 44 -1.93 2.74 -12.96
N LEU A 45 -2.53 3.43 -11.99
CA LEU A 45 -3.54 4.45 -12.22
C LEU A 45 -2.92 5.80 -11.86
N SER A 46 -2.62 6.61 -12.87
CA SER A 46 -1.94 7.89 -12.72
C SER A 46 -2.92 8.95 -12.19
N ILE A 47 -2.65 9.50 -11.00
CA ILE A 47 -3.49 10.49 -10.32
C ILE A 47 -2.73 11.80 -10.11
N THR A 48 -1.52 11.74 -9.56
CA THR A 48 -0.74 12.91 -9.13
C THR A 48 0.12 13.52 -10.22
N ASP A 49 0.62 12.73 -11.18
CA ASP A 49 1.46 13.20 -12.29
C ASP A 49 1.19 12.39 -13.56
N THR A 50 1.92 12.67 -14.64
CA THR A 50 1.81 11.94 -15.91
C THR A 50 2.24 10.48 -15.75
N PRO A 51 1.71 9.54 -16.57
CA PRO A 51 2.09 8.13 -16.48
C PRO A 51 3.60 7.88 -16.58
N SER A 52 4.31 8.64 -17.41
CA SER A 52 5.76 8.50 -17.60
C SER A 52 6.57 8.85 -16.34
N LYS A 53 6.10 9.80 -15.53
CA LYS A 53 6.75 10.21 -14.28
C LYS A 53 6.30 9.39 -13.06
N SER A 54 5.14 8.74 -13.16
CA SER A 54 4.56 7.94 -12.08
C SER A 54 4.87 6.44 -12.20
N GLN A 55 5.70 6.04 -13.16
CA GLN A 55 5.97 4.64 -13.46
C GLN A 55 6.70 3.95 -12.30
N GLN A 56 6.24 2.76 -11.97
CA GLN A 56 6.80 1.89 -10.93
C GLN A 56 6.95 0.46 -11.48
N PRO A 57 7.85 -0.37 -10.90
CA PRO A 57 8.65 -0.15 -9.70
C PRO A 57 9.65 1.01 -9.85
N TRP A 58 9.72 1.89 -8.84
CA TRP A 58 10.62 3.04 -8.80
C TRP A 58 11.98 2.61 -8.25
N VAL A 59 13.03 2.86 -9.03
CA VAL A 59 14.41 2.54 -8.62
C VAL A 59 15.12 3.82 -8.17
N HIS A 60 15.54 3.85 -6.92
CA HIS A 60 16.35 4.91 -6.38
C HIS A 60 17.54 4.33 -5.62
N LYS A 61 18.77 4.53 -6.11
CA LYS A 61 19.99 3.93 -5.56
C LYS A 61 19.83 2.43 -5.32
N ASP A 62 19.88 2.00 -4.05
CA ASP A 62 19.77 0.61 -3.64
C ASP A 62 18.32 0.14 -3.41
N LEU A 63 17.36 1.05 -3.47
CA LEU A 63 15.96 0.76 -3.22
C LEU A 63 15.18 0.57 -4.52
N VAL A 64 14.30 -0.44 -4.51
CA VAL A 64 13.27 -0.64 -5.53
C VAL A 64 11.92 -0.63 -4.83
N ILE A 65 11.04 0.26 -5.24
CA ILE A 65 9.79 0.54 -4.55
C ILE A 65 8.62 0.30 -5.48
N THR A 66 7.62 -0.43 -5.01
CA THR A 66 6.29 -0.48 -5.62
C THR A 66 5.26 -0.10 -4.58
N TYR A 67 4.36 0.81 -4.95
CA TYR A 67 3.50 1.53 -4.04
C TYR A 67 2.11 1.74 -4.63
N ASN A 68 1.08 1.43 -3.87
CA ASN A 68 -0.32 1.70 -4.18
C ASN A 68 -0.91 2.56 -3.07
N GLY A 69 -1.12 3.83 -3.33
CA GLY A 69 -1.64 4.73 -2.30
C GLY A 69 -1.51 6.20 -2.65
N GLU A 70 -1.65 7.02 -1.62
CA GLU A 70 -1.41 8.46 -1.61
C GLU A 70 -0.86 8.87 -0.24
N ILE A 71 0.26 9.59 -0.22
CA ILE A 71 0.89 10.15 0.98
C ILE A 71 0.49 11.62 1.06
N TYR A 72 -0.51 11.93 1.87
CA TYR A 72 -1.14 13.25 1.94
C TYR A 72 -0.20 14.35 2.42
N ASN A 73 0.77 14.02 3.25
CA ASN A 73 1.76 14.98 3.76
C ASN A 73 3.08 14.97 2.99
N HIS A 74 3.11 14.47 1.74
CA HIS A 74 4.37 14.34 1.00
C HIS A 74 5.06 15.70 0.73
N LEU A 75 4.30 16.78 0.52
CA LEU A 75 4.87 18.10 0.33
C LEU A 75 5.53 18.64 1.61
N GLU A 76 4.87 18.47 2.77
CA GLU A 76 5.42 18.83 4.08
C GLU A 76 6.71 18.04 4.36
N LEU A 77 6.72 16.75 4.01
CA LEU A 77 7.91 15.88 4.17
C LEU A 77 9.07 16.32 3.28
N ARG A 78 8.80 16.79 2.05
CA ARG A 78 9.85 17.31 1.13
C ARG A 78 10.63 18.46 1.74
N GLU A 79 9.97 19.37 2.46
CA GLU A 79 10.62 20.50 3.14
C GLU A 79 11.63 20.04 4.20
N THR A 80 11.49 18.83 4.72
CA THR A 80 12.37 18.22 5.73
C THR A 80 13.50 17.34 5.13
N LEU A 81 13.45 17.12 3.82
CA LEU A 81 14.42 16.30 3.09
C LEU A 81 15.28 17.21 2.22
N ASP A 82 16.57 17.30 2.55
CA ASP A 82 17.54 18.06 1.78
C ASP A 82 17.80 17.37 0.44
N TYR A 83 16.89 17.60 -0.55
CA TYR A 83 16.91 16.96 -1.86
C TYR A 83 16.19 17.81 -2.91
N GLU A 84 16.72 17.88 -4.12
CA GLU A 84 16.09 18.51 -5.28
C GLU A 84 15.19 17.50 -6.00
N PHE A 85 13.88 17.63 -5.82
CA PHE A 85 12.87 16.71 -6.38
C PHE A 85 12.69 16.97 -7.89
N ILE A 86 12.61 15.91 -8.68
CA ILE A 86 12.48 15.96 -10.14
C ILE A 86 11.05 15.67 -10.62
N THR A 87 10.19 15.14 -9.75
CA THR A 87 8.77 14.87 -10.04
C THR A 87 7.87 15.47 -8.97
N ASP A 88 6.56 15.55 -9.25
CA ASP A 88 5.56 15.95 -8.27
C ASP A 88 4.99 14.73 -7.51
N THR A 89 5.52 13.52 -7.75
CA THR A 89 4.96 12.29 -7.19
C THR A 89 5.35 12.08 -5.73
N ASP A 90 4.42 11.60 -4.93
CA ASP A 90 4.65 11.16 -3.56
C ASP A 90 5.58 9.91 -3.49
N THR A 91 5.64 9.12 -4.57
CA THR A 91 6.57 7.99 -4.71
C THR A 91 8.03 8.44 -4.62
N GLU A 92 8.40 9.56 -5.24
CA GLU A 92 9.76 10.10 -5.12
C GLU A 92 10.04 10.54 -3.68
N THR A 93 9.09 11.21 -3.02
CA THR A 93 9.21 11.60 -1.62
C THR A 93 9.41 10.38 -0.72
N LEU A 94 8.65 9.31 -0.96
CA LEU A 94 8.81 8.04 -0.25
C LEU A 94 10.21 7.45 -0.46
N ALA A 95 10.72 7.45 -1.68
CA ALA A 95 12.03 6.89 -2.02
C ALA A 95 13.18 7.64 -1.31
N ILE A 96 13.15 8.98 -1.37
CA ILE A 96 14.15 9.83 -0.73
C ILE A 96 14.10 9.73 0.80
N GLY A 97 12.87 9.75 1.36
CA GLY A 97 12.69 9.61 2.80
C GLY A 97 13.20 8.28 3.34
N LEU A 98 12.92 7.18 2.64
CA LEU A 98 13.44 5.86 2.99
C LEU A 98 14.96 5.75 2.84
N GLU A 99 15.55 6.37 1.82
CA GLU A 99 17.00 6.42 1.64
C GLU A 99 17.67 7.16 2.80
N ARG A 100 17.11 8.30 3.24
CA ARG A 100 17.69 9.16 4.27
C ARG A 100 17.46 8.67 5.70
N ARG A 101 16.27 8.14 5.98
CA ARG A 101 15.81 7.81 7.36
C ARG A 101 15.50 6.33 7.58
N GLY A 102 15.62 5.52 6.52
CA GLY A 102 15.30 4.09 6.57
C GLY A 102 13.84 3.83 6.95
N ILE A 103 13.61 2.68 7.57
CA ILE A 103 12.26 2.23 7.98
C ILE A 103 11.54 3.21 8.93
N LYS A 104 12.28 4.06 9.65
CA LYS A 104 11.70 5.05 10.56
C LYS A 104 10.86 6.10 9.83
N PHE A 105 11.18 6.38 8.57
CA PHE A 105 10.40 7.30 7.75
C PHE A 105 8.95 6.87 7.59
N LEU A 106 8.66 5.57 7.60
CA LEU A 106 7.29 5.05 7.50
C LEU A 106 6.36 5.55 8.61
N TYR A 107 6.90 5.88 9.79
CA TYR A 107 6.12 6.39 10.93
C TYR A 107 5.76 7.89 10.80
N GLU A 108 6.36 8.58 9.83
CA GLU A 108 6.11 10.00 9.54
C GLU A 108 5.01 10.17 8.46
N LEU A 109 4.67 9.09 7.76
CA LEU A 109 3.69 9.12 6.67
C LEU A 109 2.27 9.33 7.20
N ASP A 110 1.55 10.28 6.59
CA ASP A 110 0.11 10.47 6.73
C ASP A 110 -0.53 10.17 5.36
N GLY A 111 -1.34 9.11 5.29
CA GLY A 111 -1.90 8.70 4.00
C GLY A 111 -2.54 7.31 4.02
N MET A 112 -2.94 6.87 2.85
CA MET A 112 -3.47 5.54 2.60
C MET A 112 -2.53 4.79 1.65
N PHE A 113 -1.95 3.66 2.08
CA PHE A 113 -0.93 3.00 1.30
C PHE A 113 -0.78 1.49 1.54
N ALA A 114 -0.35 0.82 0.49
CA ALA A 114 0.31 -0.47 0.51
C ALA A 114 1.65 -0.32 -0.21
N ILE A 115 2.74 -0.60 0.46
CA ILE A 115 4.11 -0.36 -0.02
C ILE A 115 4.89 -1.68 0.01
N ALA A 116 5.68 -1.92 -1.03
CA ALA A 116 6.75 -2.90 -1.00
C ALA A 116 8.07 -2.21 -1.35
N VAL A 117 9.07 -2.36 -0.49
CA VAL A 117 10.41 -1.79 -0.65
C VAL A 117 11.42 -2.91 -0.61
N TYR A 118 12.18 -3.06 -1.67
CA TYR A 118 13.30 -4.01 -1.72
C TYR A 118 14.63 -3.28 -1.73
N ASN A 119 15.53 -3.67 -0.83
CA ASN A 119 16.90 -3.18 -0.81
C ASN A 119 17.82 -4.20 -1.49
N LYS A 120 18.42 -3.79 -2.62
CA LYS A 120 19.30 -4.63 -3.46
C LYS A 120 20.57 -5.09 -2.77
N VAL A 121 21.08 -4.35 -1.78
CA VAL A 121 22.35 -4.64 -1.10
C VAL A 121 22.14 -5.67 0.01
N ASN A 122 21.28 -5.38 0.96
CA ASN A 122 21.06 -6.26 2.11
C ASN A 122 19.99 -7.35 1.85
N LYS A 123 19.36 -7.33 0.66
CA LYS A 123 18.35 -8.29 0.21
C LYS A 123 17.11 -8.34 1.09
N GLN A 124 16.77 -7.22 1.71
CA GLN A 124 15.57 -7.07 2.53
C GLN A 124 14.40 -6.53 1.74
N LEU A 125 13.26 -7.17 1.90
CA LEU A 125 11.95 -6.73 1.44
C LEU A 125 11.14 -6.25 2.64
N TRP A 126 10.56 -5.05 2.54
CA TRP A 126 9.56 -4.57 3.49
C TRP A 126 8.20 -4.52 2.82
N LEU A 127 7.20 -5.15 3.43
CA LEU A 127 5.79 -4.99 3.07
C LEU A 127 5.11 -4.17 4.16
N VAL A 128 4.44 -3.10 3.77
CA VAL A 128 3.87 -2.12 4.69
C VAL A 128 2.43 -1.83 4.31
N ARG A 129 1.54 -1.77 5.30
CA ARG A 129 0.17 -1.34 5.11
C ARG A 129 -0.15 -0.17 6.01
N ASP A 130 -0.90 0.81 5.51
CA ASP A 130 -1.30 1.99 6.29
C ASP A 130 -2.06 1.64 7.57
N THR A 131 -2.04 2.55 8.56
CA THR A 131 -2.59 2.34 9.90
C THR A 131 -4.10 2.12 9.95
N ASN A 132 -4.83 2.54 8.91
CA ASN A 132 -6.27 2.32 8.77
C ASN A 132 -6.59 1.10 7.89
N GLY A 133 -5.57 0.55 7.18
CA GLY A 133 -5.72 -0.55 6.24
C GLY A 133 -6.57 -0.19 5.01
N ALA A 134 -6.52 1.09 4.60
CA ALA A 134 -7.29 1.59 3.47
C ALA A 134 -6.90 0.93 2.14
N LYS A 135 -5.60 0.68 1.94
CA LYS A 135 -5.16 -0.05 0.75
C LYS A 135 -4.98 -1.55 1.06
N PRO A 136 -5.47 -2.45 0.19
CA PRO A 136 -5.33 -3.87 0.40
C PRO A 136 -3.91 -4.35 0.10
N LEU A 137 -3.42 -5.30 0.93
CA LEU A 137 -2.19 -6.04 0.69
C LEU A 137 -2.34 -7.45 1.24
N TYR A 138 -2.14 -8.43 0.36
CA TYR A 138 -2.21 -9.86 0.68
C TYR A 138 -0.85 -10.50 0.46
N TYR A 139 -0.54 -11.51 1.25
CA TYR A 139 0.70 -12.26 1.14
C TYR A 139 0.50 -13.74 1.49
N GLY A 140 1.44 -14.55 1.07
CA GLY A 140 1.52 -15.95 1.44
C GLY A 140 2.92 -16.49 1.20
N GLU A 141 3.19 -17.68 1.67
CA GLU A 141 4.46 -18.37 1.46
C GLU A 141 4.22 -19.62 0.60
N LEU A 142 4.97 -19.72 -0.48
CA LEU A 142 4.97 -20.87 -1.39
C LEU A 142 6.38 -21.47 -1.43
N ASN A 143 6.53 -22.75 -1.07
CA ASN A 143 7.82 -23.42 -0.98
C ASN A 143 8.85 -22.65 -0.10
N GLY A 144 8.37 -22.04 1.00
CA GLY A 144 9.20 -21.26 1.93
C GLY A 144 9.58 -19.86 1.43
N LYS A 145 9.05 -19.41 0.29
CA LYS A 145 9.32 -18.07 -0.26
C LYS A 145 8.08 -17.20 -0.25
N LEU A 146 8.27 -15.93 0.09
CA LEU A 146 7.19 -14.97 0.20
C LEU A 146 6.70 -14.50 -1.18
N ALA A 147 5.37 -14.38 -1.32
CA ALA A 147 4.72 -13.69 -2.42
C ALA A 147 3.65 -12.74 -1.88
N PHE A 148 3.38 -11.64 -2.60
CA PHE A 148 2.41 -10.63 -2.20
C PHE A 148 1.71 -9.99 -3.39
N SER A 149 0.51 -9.46 -3.14
CA SER A 149 -0.25 -8.71 -4.14
C SER A 149 -1.33 -7.85 -3.49
N SER A 150 -1.75 -6.80 -4.20
CA SER A 150 -2.94 -6.00 -3.86
C SER A 150 -4.24 -6.80 -3.93
N GLU A 151 -4.28 -7.90 -4.68
CA GLU A 151 -5.48 -8.75 -4.81
C GLU A 151 -5.13 -10.24 -4.75
N VAL A 152 -5.99 -11.00 -4.07
CA VAL A 152 -5.83 -12.45 -3.93
C VAL A 152 -5.79 -13.16 -5.28
N LYS A 153 -6.62 -12.75 -6.25
CA LYS A 153 -6.69 -13.41 -7.56
C LYS A 153 -5.37 -13.34 -8.34
N SER A 154 -4.62 -12.24 -8.20
CA SER A 154 -3.28 -12.13 -8.78
C SER A 154 -2.28 -13.04 -8.05
N LEU A 155 -2.41 -13.14 -6.72
CA LEU A 155 -1.53 -13.99 -5.92
C LEU A 155 -1.73 -15.49 -6.24
N LEU A 156 -2.94 -15.90 -6.61
CA LEU A 156 -3.23 -17.28 -7.04
C LEU A 156 -2.44 -17.70 -8.29
N GLU A 157 -2.03 -16.77 -9.14
CA GLU A 157 -1.20 -17.06 -10.32
C GLU A 157 0.24 -17.50 -9.96
N CYS A 158 0.69 -17.24 -8.71
CA CYS A 158 1.94 -17.78 -8.17
C CYS A 158 1.90 -19.29 -7.91
N GLY A 159 0.73 -19.95 -8.02
CA GLY A 159 0.56 -21.37 -7.77
C GLY A 159 -0.01 -21.73 -6.41
N PHE A 160 -0.56 -20.76 -5.67
CA PHE A 160 -1.30 -21.05 -4.45
C PHE A 160 -2.53 -21.91 -4.73
N GLU A 161 -2.79 -22.89 -3.86
CA GLU A 161 -3.92 -23.79 -3.97
C GLU A 161 -5.25 -23.01 -3.82
N ARG A 162 -6.19 -23.21 -4.76
CA ARG A 162 -7.53 -22.61 -4.67
C ARG A 162 -8.42 -23.39 -3.70
N LYS A 163 -7.98 -23.44 -2.44
CA LYS A 163 -8.64 -24.18 -1.36
C LYS A 163 -9.22 -23.22 -0.32
N VAL A 164 -10.46 -23.48 0.06
CA VAL A 164 -11.15 -22.67 1.05
C VAL A 164 -10.54 -22.87 2.44
N ASP A 165 -10.26 -21.77 3.15
CA ASP A 165 -9.97 -21.78 4.57
C ASP A 165 -11.27 -21.96 5.36
N LYS A 166 -11.45 -23.11 6.00
CA LYS A 166 -12.69 -23.45 6.73
C LYS A 166 -12.96 -22.53 7.91
N LYS A 167 -11.90 -22.02 8.58
CA LYS A 167 -12.03 -21.08 9.71
C LYS A 167 -12.54 -19.73 9.20
N ALA A 168 -11.90 -19.20 8.16
CA ALA A 168 -12.31 -17.95 7.52
C ALA A 168 -13.74 -18.04 6.95
N PHE A 169 -14.08 -19.16 6.32
CA PHE A 169 -15.43 -19.43 5.84
C PHE A 169 -16.46 -19.42 6.97
N GLY A 170 -16.14 -20.04 8.12
CA GLY A 170 -17.01 -20.03 9.30
C GLY A 170 -17.28 -18.62 9.82
N HIS A 171 -16.27 -17.72 9.82
CA HIS A 171 -16.48 -16.30 10.16
C HIS A 171 -17.35 -15.60 9.12
N PHE A 172 -17.04 -15.77 7.83
CA PHE A 172 -17.84 -15.19 6.75
C PHE A 172 -19.30 -15.61 6.83
N TYR A 173 -19.57 -16.89 7.03
CA TYR A 173 -20.94 -17.41 7.15
C TYR A 173 -21.72 -16.82 8.32
N LYS A 174 -21.05 -16.59 9.47
CA LYS A 174 -21.70 -16.08 10.69
C LYS A 174 -21.85 -14.56 10.71
N GLN A 175 -20.91 -13.83 10.13
CA GLN A 175 -20.75 -12.37 10.33
C GLN A 175 -20.84 -11.57 9.03
N GLY A 176 -20.86 -12.24 7.86
CA GLY A 176 -20.85 -11.58 6.55
C GLY A 176 -19.47 -11.04 6.10
N PHE A 177 -18.42 -11.19 6.93
CA PHE A 177 -17.07 -10.75 6.60
C PHE A 177 -15.99 -11.66 7.20
N VAL A 178 -14.75 -11.53 6.71
CA VAL A 178 -13.58 -12.27 7.20
C VAL A 178 -12.68 -11.34 8.02
N PRO A 179 -12.56 -11.55 9.35
CA PRO A 179 -11.86 -10.64 10.24
C PRO A 179 -10.32 -10.79 10.19
N GLY A 180 -9.62 -9.74 10.61
CA GLY A 180 -8.17 -9.73 10.84
C GLY A 180 -7.35 -10.06 9.60
N TYR A 181 -6.35 -10.92 9.77
CA TYR A 181 -5.43 -11.36 8.73
C TYR A 181 -5.99 -12.47 7.82
N LEU A 182 -7.09 -13.09 8.18
CA LEU A 182 -7.65 -14.22 7.44
C LEU A 182 -8.15 -13.81 6.05
N THR A 183 -8.09 -14.76 5.11
CA THR A 183 -8.76 -14.70 3.80
C THR A 183 -9.55 -15.99 3.59
N LEU A 184 -10.44 -16.02 2.61
CA LEU A 184 -11.15 -17.25 2.25
C LEU A 184 -10.25 -18.31 1.59
N PHE A 185 -9.01 -17.96 1.26
CA PHE A 185 -8.05 -18.86 0.62
C PHE A 185 -7.01 -19.35 1.62
N LYS A 186 -6.89 -20.68 1.74
CA LYS A 186 -5.90 -21.30 2.62
C LYS A 186 -4.48 -20.92 2.18
N GLY A 187 -3.62 -20.52 3.14
CA GLY A 187 -2.22 -20.14 2.87
C GLY A 187 -2.02 -18.70 2.39
N ILE A 188 -3.11 -17.93 2.21
CA ILE A 188 -3.04 -16.51 1.87
C ILE A 188 -3.58 -15.69 3.04
N SER A 189 -2.80 -14.75 3.50
CA SER A 189 -3.14 -13.82 4.59
C SER A 189 -3.25 -12.38 4.07
N LYS A 190 -4.01 -11.58 4.79
CA LYS A 190 -4.09 -10.14 4.59
C LYS A 190 -3.15 -9.44 5.58
N LEU A 191 -2.33 -8.52 5.12
CA LEU A 191 -1.57 -7.65 6.01
C LEU A 191 -2.57 -6.83 6.83
N VAL A 192 -2.46 -6.85 8.17
CA VAL A 192 -3.39 -6.09 9.01
C VAL A 192 -3.03 -4.60 9.02
N PRO A 193 -3.98 -3.71 9.39
CA PRO A 193 -3.70 -2.27 9.46
C PRO A 193 -2.46 -1.95 10.31
N GLY A 194 -1.56 -1.13 9.77
CA GLY A 194 -0.32 -0.71 10.41
C GLY A 194 0.79 -1.75 10.42
N GLU A 195 0.59 -2.94 9.88
CA GLU A 195 1.59 -4.01 9.90
C GLU A 195 2.73 -3.75 8.93
N ILE A 196 3.94 -4.08 9.37
CA ILE A 196 5.17 -4.11 8.58
C ILE A 196 5.74 -5.53 8.65
N ILE A 197 5.91 -6.17 7.50
CA ILE A 197 6.71 -7.39 7.37
C ILE A 197 8.09 -7.00 6.83
N GLN A 198 9.14 -7.40 7.54
CA GLN A 198 10.52 -7.36 7.08
C GLN A 198 10.93 -8.79 6.73
N TYR A 199 11.30 -9.02 5.49
CA TYR A 199 11.64 -10.33 4.97
C TYR A 199 13.00 -10.30 4.28
N ASN A 200 13.89 -11.24 4.64
CA ASN A 200 15.17 -11.40 3.97
C ASN A 200 15.06 -12.46 2.88
N THR A 201 15.33 -12.05 1.62
CA THR A 201 15.18 -12.95 0.46
C THR A 201 16.28 -13.99 0.32
N LYS A 202 17.38 -13.89 1.10
CA LYS A 202 18.49 -14.88 1.09
C LYS A 202 18.23 -16.09 1.98
N ASP A 203 17.75 -15.82 3.20
CA ASP A 203 17.57 -16.86 4.23
C ASP A 203 16.10 -17.11 4.59
N ASN A 204 15.18 -16.38 3.96
CA ASN A 204 13.73 -16.45 4.16
C ASN A 204 13.29 -16.09 5.59
N THR A 205 14.11 -15.38 6.36
CA THR A 205 13.73 -14.93 7.69
C THR A 205 12.70 -13.80 7.60
N LYS A 206 11.71 -13.87 8.49
CA LYS A 206 10.60 -12.91 8.54
C LYS A 206 10.46 -12.34 9.95
N PHE A 207 10.39 -11.03 10.03
CA PHE A 207 10.09 -10.28 11.24
C PHE A 207 8.88 -9.38 10.99
N THR A 208 7.98 -9.29 11.97
CA THR A 208 6.76 -8.48 11.88
C THR A 208 6.73 -7.44 13.00
N SER A 209 6.39 -6.21 12.63
CA SER A 209 6.17 -5.09 13.56
C SER A 209 4.92 -4.31 13.17
N ASN A 210 4.56 -3.30 13.97
CA ASN A 210 3.34 -2.54 13.72
C ASN A 210 3.57 -1.04 13.95
N MET A 211 3.03 -0.19 13.07
CA MET A 211 3.09 1.27 13.11
C MET A 211 2.01 1.90 14.02
N ASN A 212 1.08 1.12 14.55
CA ASN A 212 -0.05 1.67 15.30
C ASN A 212 0.43 2.53 16.46
N ARG A 213 0.07 3.80 16.43
CA ARG A 213 0.31 4.72 17.53
C ARG A 213 -0.70 4.42 18.64
N VAL A 214 -0.22 4.29 19.87
CA VAL A 214 -1.10 4.27 21.04
C VAL A 214 -1.76 5.65 21.15
N ILE A 215 -3.04 5.74 20.81
CA ILE A 215 -3.83 6.96 21.04
C ILE A 215 -4.05 7.05 22.53
N LYS A 216 -3.36 7.99 23.18
CA LYS A 216 -3.64 8.32 24.58
C LYS A 216 -4.95 9.08 24.64
N ASP A 217 -5.98 8.48 25.21
CA ASP A 217 -7.22 9.15 25.53
C ASP A 217 -6.92 10.34 26.47
N LYS A 218 -7.28 11.55 26.06
CA LYS A 218 -7.11 12.77 26.85
C LYS A 218 -8.33 13.09 27.75
N GLY A 219 -9.28 12.14 27.85
CA GLY A 219 -10.36 12.18 28.83
C GLY A 219 -11.51 13.15 28.56
N TYR A 220 -11.43 13.99 27.52
CA TYR A 220 -12.53 14.89 27.11
C TYR A 220 -12.75 14.78 25.60
N GLY A 221 -14.00 14.57 25.18
CA GLY A 221 -14.38 14.61 23.77
C GLY A 221 -14.02 15.96 23.15
N PRO A 222 -13.62 15.98 21.85
CA PRO A 222 -13.33 17.22 21.15
C PRO A 222 -14.62 18.07 21.03
N SER A 223 -14.48 19.43 21.12
CA SER A 223 -15.60 20.33 20.80
C SER A 223 -16.00 20.20 19.32
N ILE A 224 -17.26 20.53 19.00
CA ILE A 224 -17.77 20.53 17.60
C ILE A 224 -16.86 21.35 16.68
N ILE A 225 -16.42 22.53 17.14
CA ILE A 225 -15.51 23.40 16.37
C ILE A 225 -14.19 22.70 16.05
N LYS A 226 -13.66 21.93 17.00
CA LYS A 226 -12.42 21.19 16.78
C LYS A 226 -12.61 20.03 15.80
N ILE A 227 -13.75 19.31 15.89
CA ILE A 227 -14.10 18.24 14.94
C ILE A 227 -14.21 18.82 13.53
N GLN A 228 -14.95 19.93 13.37
CA GLN A 228 -15.09 20.58 12.06
C GLN A 228 -13.75 21.01 11.48
N LYS A 229 -12.88 21.64 12.27
CA LYS A 229 -11.54 22.04 11.84
C LYS A 229 -10.68 20.86 11.38
N GLU A 230 -10.70 19.75 12.11
CA GLU A 230 -9.94 18.55 11.73
C GLU A 230 -10.56 17.85 10.50
N LEU A 231 -11.90 17.88 10.35
CA LEU A 231 -12.57 17.36 9.15
C LEU A 231 -12.18 18.18 7.91
N ASN A 232 -12.24 19.51 7.99
CA ASN A 232 -11.83 20.40 6.90
C ASN A 232 -10.39 20.07 6.45
N LYS A 233 -9.43 20.07 7.38
CA LYS A 233 -8.04 19.69 7.07
C LYS A 233 -7.89 18.31 6.45
N ALA A 234 -8.65 17.32 6.92
CA ALA A 234 -8.60 15.98 6.39
C ALA A 234 -9.11 15.94 4.94
N VAL A 235 -10.22 16.66 4.66
CA VAL A 235 -10.77 16.78 3.30
C VAL A 235 -9.77 17.50 2.39
N GLU A 236 -9.25 18.68 2.78
CA GLU A 236 -8.25 19.42 1.99
C GLU A 236 -7.05 18.54 1.60
N LYS A 237 -6.49 17.79 2.55
CA LYS A 237 -5.36 16.87 2.28
C LYS A 237 -5.68 15.78 1.25
N THR A 238 -6.94 15.37 1.16
CA THR A 238 -7.36 14.33 0.20
C THR A 238 -7.70 14.87 -1.19
N LEU A 239 -7.84 16.19 -1.35
CA LEU A 239 -8.12 16.85 -2.64
C LEU A 239 -6.85 17.06 -3.49
N MET A 240 -5.88 16.16 -3.36
CA MET A 240 -4.63 16.21 -4.11
C MET A 240 -4.76 15.46 -5.45
N GLY A 241 -3.96 15.91 -6.44
CA GLY A 241 -3.89 15.27 -7.75
C GLY A 241 -4.32 16.19 -8.90
N LYS A 242 -4.06 15.72 -10.14
CA LYS A 242 -4.33 16.47 -11.38
C LYS A 242 -5.65 16.04 -12.06
N ARG A 243 -6.30 14.99 -11.57
CA ARG A 243 -7.59 14.51 -12.10
C ARG A 243 -8.76 15.19 -11.38
N GLU A 244 -9.88 15.31 -12.08
CA GLU A 244 -11.14 15.74 -11.47
C GLU A 244 -11.54 14.81 -10.33
N ILE A 245 -11.97 15.40 -9.23
CA ILE A 245 -12.37 14.68 -8.02
C ILE A 245 -13.88 14.70 -7.94
N GLY A 246 -14.48 13.52 -7.78
CA GLY A 246 -15.91 13.35 -7.57
C GLY A 246 -16.23 12.74 -6.21
N LEU A 247 -17.38 13.12 -5.66
CA LEU A 247 -17.90 12.56 -4.41
C LEU A 247 -19.14 11.70 -4.67
N PHE A 248 -19.14 10.47 -4.13
CA PHE A 248 -20.37 9.68 -4.04
C PHE A 248 -21.26 10.20 -2.93
N LEU A 249 -22.32 10.93 -3.29
CA LEU A 249 -23.26 11.52 -2.36
C LEU A 249 -24.45 10.58 -2.11
N SER A 250 -24.47 9.94 -0.94
CA SER A 250 -25.57 9.03 -0.53
C SER A 250 -26.80 9.77 0.05
N GLY A 251 -26.68 11.07 0.33
CA GLY A 251 -27.70 11.84 1.08
C GLY A 251 -27.64 11.65 2.60
N GLY A 252 -26.70 10.82 3.10
CA GLY A 252 -26.44 10.68 4.53
C GLY A 252 -25.61 11.82 5.10
N ILE A 253 -25.62 11.96 6.44
CA ILE A 253 -24.93 13.05 7.15
C ILE A 253 -23.42 13.09 6.84
N ASP A 254 -22.77 11.93 6.79
CA ASP A 254 -21.31 11.83 6.59
C ASP A 254 -20.92 12.34 5.19
N SER A 255 -21.58 11.86 4.13
CA SER A 255 -21.30 12.29 2.76
C SER A 255 -21.66 13.76 2.52
N SER A 256 -22.71 14.26 3.20
CA SER A 256 -23.10 15.68 3.13
C SER A 256 -22.10 16.58 3.86
N ALA A 257 -21.55 16.14 5.00
CA ALA A 257 -20.50 16.87 5.70
C ALA A 257 -19.21 16.97 4.86
N ILE A 258 -18.81 15.87 4.20
CA ILE A 258 -17.66 15.88 3.28
C ILE A 258 -17.91 16.85 2.12
N LEU A 259 -19.12 16.83 1.50
CA LEU A 259 -19.46 17.76 0.43
C LEU A 259 -19.33 19.22 0.87
N TYR A 260 -19.82 19.54 2.07
CA TYR A 260 -19.73 20.89 2.64
C TYR A 260 -18.28 21.37 2.78
N GLU A 261 -17.37 20.48 3.21
CA GLU A 261 -15.95 20.81 3.36
C GLU A 261 -15.18 20.84 2.00
N MET A 262 -15.77 20.31 0.90
CA MET A 262 -15.20 20.35 -0.45
C MET A 262 -15.58 21.62 -1.21
N THR A 263 -16.59 22.37 -0.76
CA THR A 263 -17.11 23.59 -1.41
C THR A 263 -16.64 24.86 -0.73
#